data_bab94eb77fecea2025de7d141dd02f85
#
_entry.id   bab94eb77fecea2025de7d141dd02f85
#
_cell.length_a   1.000
_cell.length_b   1.000
_cell.length_c   1.000
_cell.angle_alpha   90.00
_cell.angle_beta   90.00
_cell.angle_gamma   90.00
#
_symmetry.space_group_name_H-M   'P 1'
#
loop_
_entity.id
_entity.type
_entity.pdbx_description
1 polymer ?
#
loop_
_entity_poly.entity_id
_entity_poly.type
_entity_poly.pdbx_seq_one_letter_code
_entity_poly.pdbx_strand_id
1 'polypeptide(L)' 'MNTDILKGQWTQLKGQVREQWGKLTNDDIDEVQGRSEQLVGKIQERYGVARDEAERQVDSWNPSVTTR' A
#
# COMPACT_ATOMS: atom_id res chain seq x y z
N MET A 1 7.34 -8.43 3.81
CA MET A 1 5.96 -8.09 3.48
C MET A 1 5.21 -9.27 2.94
N ASN A 2 3.97 -9.41 3.29
CA ASN A 2 3.17 -10.54 2.85
C ASN A 2 2.07 -10.05 1.93
N THR A 3 2.24 -10.26 0.63
CA THR A 3 1.29 -9.75 -0.34
C THR A 3 -0.05 -10.45 -0.28
N ASP A 4 -0.07 -11.69 0.20
CA ASP A 4 -1.34 -12.42 0.28
C ASP A 4 -2.29 -11.80 1.29
N ILE A 5 -1.74 -11.27 2.38
CA ILE A 5 -2.59 -10.66 3.40
C ILE A 5 -3.27 -9.42 2.85
N LEU A 6 -2.52 -8.55 2.16
CA LEU A 6 -3.11 -7.38 1.55
C LEU A 6 -4.15 -7.77 0.51
N LYS A 7 -3.82 -8.79 -0.27
CA LYS A 7 -4.70 -9.20 -1.35
C LYS A 7 -6.04 -9.68 -0.81
N GLY A 8 -6.02 -10.42 0.29
CA GLY A 8 -7.24 -10.96 0.86
C GLY A 8 -8.17 -9.91 1.44
N GLN A 9 -7.65 -8.73 1.76
CA GLN A 9 -8.47 -7.69 2.36
C GLN A 9 -8.47 -6.40 1.55
N TRP A 10 -8.06 -6.49 0.29
CA TRP A 10 -7.82 -5.28 -0.50
C TRP A 10 -9.05 -4.40 -0.63
N THR A 11 -10.21 -4.99 -0.82
CA THR A 11 -11.42 -4.20 -0.97
C THR A 11 -11.64 -3.30 0.25
N GLN A 12 -11.33 -3.81 1.44
CA GLN A 12 -11.50 -3.03 2.66
C GLN A 12 -10.35 -2.05 2.85
N LEU A 13 -9.17 -2.37 2.36
CA LEU A 13 -8.01 -1.54 2.58
C LEU A 13 -7.90 -0.37 1.62
N LYS A 14 -8.60 -0.42 0.51
CA LYS A 14 -8.46 0.62 -0.51
C LYS A 14 -8.69 2.03 0.04
N GLY A 15 -9.71 2.18 0.85
CA GLY A 15 -10.01 3.49 1.44
C GLY A 15 -8.92 3.95 2.38
N GLN A 16 -8.37 3.02 3.16
CA GLN A 16 -7.30 3.36 4.08
C GLN A 16 -6.03 3.75 3.35
N VAL A 17 -5.75 3.08 2.24
CA VAL A 17 -4.59 3.43 1.41
C VAL A 17 -4.74 4.85 0.89
N ARG A 18 -5.94 5.22 0.43
CA ARG A 18 -6.19 6.57 -0.05
C ARG A 18 -5.97 7.60 1.04
N GLU A 19 -6.38 7.28 2.25
CA GLU A 19 -6.20 8.21 3.37
C GLU A 19 -4.74 8.34 3.73
N GLN A 20 -4.00 7.24 3.72
CA GLN A 20 -2.60 7.26 4.13
C GLN A 20 -1.72 7.91 3.06
N TRP A 21 -2.00 7.63 1.80
CA TRP A 21 -1.21 8.15 0.70
C TRP A 21 -2.12 8.91 -0.26
N GLY A 22 -2.42 10.14 0.12
CA GLY A 22 -3.38 10.95 -0.63
C GLY A 22 -2.95 11.27 -2.06
N LYS A 23 -1.66 11.14 -2.37
CA LYS A 23 -1.21 11.40 -3.73
C LYS A 23 -1.50 10.25 -4.69
N LEU A 24 -1.88 9.10 -4.18
CA LEU A 24 -2.23 7.99 -5.04
C LEU A 24 -3.63 8.23 -5.60
N THR A 25 -3.80 7.98 -6.89
CA THR A 25 -5.10 8.15 -7.52
C THR A 25 -5.89 6.85 -7.40
N ASN A 26 -7.17 6.90 -7.71
CA ASN A 26 -7.98 5.69 -7.73
C ASN A 26 -7.42 4.67 -8.71
N ASP A 27 -6.92 5.13 -9.85
CA ASP A 27 -6.33 4.22 -10.83
C ASP A 27 -5.08 3.55 -10.27
N ASP A 28 -4.27 4.31 -9.53
CA ASP A 28 -3.08 3.74 -8.91
C ASP A 28 -3.46 2.62 -7.96
N ILE A 29 -4.47 2.87 -7.15
CA ILE A 29 -4.90 1.91 -6.14
C ILE A 29 -5.49 0.67 -6.82
N ASP A 30 -6.24 0.87 -7.88
CA ASP A 30 -6.79 -0.27 -8.61
C ASP A 30 -5.67 -1.12 -9.21
N GLU A 31 -4.61 -0.50 -9.68
CA GLU A 31 -3.50 -1.25 -10.27
C GLU A 31 -2.76 -2.07 -9.23
N VAL A 32 -2.78 -1.65 -7.97
CA VAL A 32 -2.09 -2.37 -6.91
C VAL A 32 -2.71 -3.75 -6.69
N GLN A 33 -4.02 -3.83 -6.73
CA GLN A 33 -4.74 -5.10 -6.59
C GLN A 33 -4.31 -5.90 -5.36
N GLY A 34 -4.03 -5.20 -4.28
CA GLY A 34 -3.67 -5.86 -3.04
C GLY A 34 -2.25 -6.37 -2.95
N ARG A 35 -1.43 -6.07 -3.93
CA ARG A 35 -0.03 -6.54 -3.93
C ARG A 35 0.85 -5.47 -3.30
N SER A 36 1.52 -5.83 -2.21
CA SER A 36 2.34 -4.84 -1.51
C SER A 36 3.47 -4.33 -2.38
N GLU A 37 4.03 -5.15 -3.27
CA GLU A 37 5.08 -4.70 -4.17
C GLU A 37 4.59 -3.58 -5.08
N GLN A 38 3.37 -3.71 -5.58
CA GLN A 38 2.80 -2.69 -6.44
C GLN A 38 2.53 -1.41 -5.65
N LEU A 39 2.07 -1.55 -4.42
CA LEU A 39 1.84 -0.39 -3.57
C LEU A 39 3.15 0.35 -3.31
N VAL A 40 4.21 -0.38 -3.00
CA VAL A 40 5.52 0.22 -2.80
C VAL A 40 5.94 0.99 -4.05
N GLY A 41 5.74 0.40 -5.22
CA GLY A 41 6.11 1.07 -6.47
C GLY A 41 5.33 2.36 -6.70
N LYS A 42 4.04 2.35 -6.39
CA LYS A 42 3.24 3.56 -6.55
C LYS A 42 3.67 4.66 -5.57
N ILE A 43 4.01 4.28 -4.35
CA ILE A 43 4.50 5.25 -3.39
C ILE A 43 5.81 5.87 -3.88
N GLN A 44 6.72 5.05 -4.39
CA GLN A 44 7.95 5.57 -4.93
C GLN A 44 7.69 6.56 -6.06
N GLU A 45 6.76 6.20 -6.94
CA GLU A 45 6.47 7.01 -8.10
C GLU A 45 5.83 8.34 -7.73
N ARG A 46 4.89 8.33 -6.82
CA ARG A 46 4.11 9.54 -6.50
C ARG A 46 4.79 10.43 -5.47
N TYR A 47 5.58 9.85 -4.59
CA TYR A 47 6.21 10.63 -3.52
C TYR A 47 7.71 10.83 -3.75
N GLY A 48 8.29 10.14 -4.72
CA GLY A 48 9.71 10.33 -5.02
C GLY A 48 10.64 9.80 -3.96
N VAL A 49 10.23 8.78 -3.22
CA VAL A 49 11.06 8.21 -2.16
C VAL A 49 11.73 6.94 -2.64
N ALA A 50 12.78 6.52 -1.94
CA ALA A 50 13.47 5.29 -2.27
C ALA A 50 12.61 4.09 -1.91
N ARG A 51 12.92 2.94 -2.49
CA ARG A 51 12.16 1.74 -2.23
C ARG A 51 12.17 1.36 -0.75
N ASP A 52 13.32 1.49 -0.09
CA ASP A 52 13.43 1.16 1.32
C ASP A 52 12.46 1.99 2.14
N GLU A 53 12.37 3.26 1.83
CA GLU A 53 11.47 4.14 2.55
C GLU A 53 10.02 3.76 2.27
N ALA A 54 9.69 3.49 1.01
CA ALA A 54 8.32 3.11 0.67
C ALA A 54 7.93 1.80 1.36
N GLU A 55 8.84 0.84 1.39
CA GLU A 55 8.57 -0.42 2.08
C GLU A 55 8.34 -0.21 3.56
N ARG A 56 9.12 0.67 4.17
CA ARG A 56 8.98 0.98 5.57
C ARG A 56 7.63 1.59 5.86
N GLN A 57 7.19 2.48 4.98
CA GLN A 57 5.88 3.12 5.15
C GLN A 57 4.76 2.09 5.09
N VAL A 58 4.84 1.16 4.14
CA VAL A 58 3.81 0.15 4.02
C VAL A 58 3.81 -0.77 5.23
N ASP A 59 4.99 -1.19 5.69
CA ASP A 59 5.08 -2.07 6.85
C ASP A 59 4.54 -1.39 8.11
N SER A 60 4.86 -0.14 8.29
CA SER A 60 4.40 0.59 9.47
C SER A 60 2.90 0.81 9.45
N TRP A 61 2.37 1.04 8.24
CA TRP A 61 0.95 1.33 8.12
C TRP A 61 0.07 0.10 8.27
N ASN A 62 0.56 -1.06 7.95
CA ASN A 62 -0.24 -2.26 7.71
C ASN A 62 -0.98 -2.75 8.96
N PRO A 63 -2.02 -2.08 9.38
CA PRO A 63 -2.67 -2.36 10.66
C PRO A 63 -3.45 -3.65 10.66
N SER A 64 -3.97 -4.04 9.53
CA SER A 64 -4.80 -5.23 9.50
C SER A 64 -3.97 -6.48 9.63
N VAL A 65 -2.68 -6.37 9.44
CA VAL A 65 -1.82 -7.52 9.53
C VAL A 65 -1.29 -7.67 10.93
N THR A 66 -1.27 -6.59 11.67
CA THR A 66 -0.70 -6.65 12.97
C THR A 66 -1.61 -7.20 13.97
N THR A 67 -2.67 -7.40 13.83
CA THR A 67 -3.51 -7.86 14.76
C THR A 67 -2.99 -8.52 15.87
N ARG A 68 -2.83 -8.46 16.31
CA ARG A 68 -2.40 -9.03 17.16
C ARG A 68 -2.95 -9.04 17.81
#